data_9faa5e6e8c91f0a9322d04ff06360938
#
_entry.id   9faa5e6e8c91f0a9322d04ff06360938
#
_cell.length_a   1.000
_cell.length_b   1.000
_cell.length_c   1.000
_cell.angle_alpha   90.00
_cell.angle_beta   90.00
_cell.angle_gamma   90.00
#
_symmetry.space_group_name_H-M   'P 1'
#
loop_
_entity.id
_entity.type
_entity.pdbx_description
1 polymer ?
#
loop_
_entity_poly.entity_id
_entity_poly.type
_entity_poly.pdbx_seq_one_letter_code
_entity_poly.pdbx_strand_id
1 'polypeptide(L)'
;YYTENVNGLDLVVLDGNEKPKNHKSGYPSHIGEQQLEWLAKQLKTLKGPILVISHQPLAGPYSIDNSGEVQALLNSAADKVLLAVNGHTHIDHVARVGKISYLHVNSASYKWVGGSYRNKSYPAGVHSKFRWVEYTCPYRDCLFTTLTIDPVNGRIDVRGRESQWVGKSPSQLGVPAKPNQIEGKEICPKIRSRQLGPADK
;
A
#
# COMPACT_ATOMS: atom_id res chain seq x y z
N TYR A 1 10.48 -2.71 -12.70
CA TYR A 1 11.15 -2.93 -11.41
C TYR A 1 12.62 -2.53 -11.51
N TYR A 2 13.16 -1.99 -10.42
CA TYR A 2 14.52 -1.47 -10.36
C TYR A 2 15.01 -1.28 -8.91
N THR A 3 16.28 -0.99 -8.75
CA THR A 3 16.85 -0.52 -7.48
C THR A 3 17.45 0.87 -7.64
N GLU A 4 17.39 1.66 -6.57
CA GLU A 4 18.04 2.95 -6.46
C GLU A 4 18.64 3.09 -5.07
N ASN A 5 19.81 3.73 -4.94
CA ASN A 5 20.40 4.00 -3.63
C ASN A 5 20.28 5.49 -3.30
N VAL A 6 19.65 5.79 -2.18
CA VAL A 6 19.48 7.17 -1.71
C VAL A 6 20.14 7.30 -0.34
N ASN A 7 21.30 7.93 -0.31
CA ASN A 7 22.05 8.19 0.92
C ASN A 7 22.27 6.93 1.81
N GLY A 8 22.58 5.81 1.16
CA GLY A 8 22.84 4.54 1.86
C GLY A 8 21.60 3.69 2.15
N LEU A 9 20.39 4.17 1.79
CA LEU A 9 19.17 3.38 1.79
C LEU A 9 18.92 2.81 0.38
N ASP A 10 18.82 1.50 0.26
CA ASP A 10 18.50 0.83 -0.99
C ASP A 10 16.97 0.78 -1.16
N LEU A 11 16.47 1.42 -2.22
CA LEU A 11 15.08 1.33 -2.65
C LEU A 11 14.94 0.17 -3.64
N VAL A 12 14.10 -0.81 -3.34
CA VAL A 12 13.75 -1.91 -4.23
C VAL A 12 12.32 -1.70 -4.70
N VAL A 13 12.14 -1.31 -5.96
CA VAL A 13 10.82 -1.02 -6.54
C VAL A 13 10.36 -2.22 -7.35
N LEU A 14 9.18 -2.75 -7.01
CA LEU A 14 8.57 -3.91 -7.64
C LEU A 14 7.37 -3.50 -8.49
N ASP A 15 7.17 -4.19 -9.61
CA ASP A 15 5.99 -4.06 -10.46
C ASP A 15 5.08 -5.27 -10.27
N GLY A 16 3.96 -5.04 -9.60
CA GLY A 16 2.93 -6.06 -9.38
C GLY A 16 1.89 -6.15 -10.50
N ASN A 17 2.10 -5.51 -11.66
CA ASN A 17 1.14 -5.51 -12.77
C ASN A 17 1.38 -6.63 -13.79
N GLU A 18 2.23 -7.58 -13.50
CA GLU A 18 2.42 -8.72 -14.38
C GLU A 18 1.18 -9.62 -14.38
N LYS A 19 1.00 -10.35 -15.46
CA LYS A 19 -0.12 -11.29 -15.64
C LYS A 19 0.41 -12.71 -15.53
N PRO A 20 -0.15 -13.54 -14.65
CA PRO A 20 0.18 -14.96 -14.66
C PRO A 20 -0.26 -15.60 -15.99
N LYS A 21 0.38 -16.71 -16.37
CA LYS A 21 0.12 -17.40 -17.65
C LYS A 21 -1.37 -17.70 -17.92
N ASN A 22 -2.14 -17.92 -16.86
CA ASN A 22 -3.56 -18.24 -16.92
C ASN A 22 -4.49 -17.06 -16.64
N HIS A 23 -3.99 -15.82 -16.69
CA HIS A 23 -4.80 -14.63 -16.44
C HIS A 23 -5.91 -14.48 -17.48
N LYS A 24 -7.16 -14.60 -17.05
CA LYS A 24 -8.32 -14.52 -17.96
C LYS A 24 -8.90 -13.10 -18.02
N SER A 25 -9.00 -12.41 -16.89
CA SER A 25 -9.61 -11.07 -16.80
C SER A 25 -9.33 -10.45 -15.43
N GLY A 26 -9.62 -9.16 -15.29
CA GLY A 26 -9.46 -8.43 -14.06
C GLY A 26 -8.17 -7.60 -14.01
N TYR A 27 -7.92 -7.02 -12.86
CA TYR A 27 -6.75 -6.20 -12.63
C TYR A 27 -5.51 -7.09 -12.46
N PRO A 28 -4.40 -6.87 -13.18
CA PRO A 28 -3.18 -7.62 -12.99
C PRO A 28 -2.66 -7.45 -11.56
N SER A 29 -2.27 -8.55 -10.93
CA SER A 29 -1.83 -8.54 -9.52
C SER A 29 -0.89 -9.72 -9.27
N HIS A 30 0.27 -9.68 -9.93
CA HIS A 30 1.25 -10.76 -9.94
C HIS A 30 2.66 -10.22 -10.12
N ILE A 31 3.65 -10.93 -9.59
CA ILE A 31 5.07 -10.73 -9.86
C ILE A 31 5.60 -11.98 -10.55
N GLY A 32 6.05 -11.84 -11.78
CA GLY A 32 6.50 -12.96 -12.61
C GLY A 32 7.86 -13.52 -12.17
N GLU A 33 8.16 -14.73 -12.68
CA GLU A 33 9.35 -15.50 -12.33
C GLU A 33 10.66 -14.71 -12.52
N GLN A 34 10.79 -14.02 -13.65
CA GLN A 34 11.99 -13.20 -13.93
C GLN A 34 12.21 -12.11 -12.88
N GLN A 35 11.13 -11.48 -12.42
CA GLN A 35 11.23 -10.44 -11.37
C GLN A 35 11.52 -11.06 -10.00
N LEU A 36 10.98 -12.24 -9.70
CA LEU A 36 11.29 -12.98 -8.47
C LEU A 36 12.77 -13.39 -8.42
N GLU A 37 13.32 -13.90 -9.50
CA GLU A 37 14.75 -14.23 -9.62
C GLU A 37 15.63 -12.99 -9.45
N TRP A 38 15.23 -11.88 -10.11
CA TRP A 38 15.91 -10.60 -9.97
C TRP A 38 15.86 -10.11 -8.50
N LEU A 39 14.69 -10.16 -7.85
CA LEU A 39 14.53 -9.78 -6.45
C LEU A 39 15.44 -10.63 -5.55
N ALA A 40 15.45 -11.94 -5.72
CA ALA A 40 16.30 -12.84 -4.97
C ALA A 40 17.79 -12.48 -5.11
N LYS A 41 18.23 -12.11 -6.33
CA LYS A 41 19.59 -11.64 -6.59
C LYS A 41 19.86 -10.30 -5.89
N GLN A 42 18.95 -9.32 -5.97
CA GLN A 42 19.11 -8.03 -5.29
C GLN A 42 19.24 -8.22 -3.78
N LEU A 43 18.35 -9.00 -3.16
CA LEU A 43 18.39 -9.27 -1.73
C LEU A 43 19.69 -9.96 -1.26
N LYS A 44 20.38 -10.71 -2.12
CA LYS A 44 21.71 -11.29 -1.83
C LYS A 44 22.85 -10.27 -1.96
N THR A 45 22.77 -9.36 -2.92
CA THR A 45 23.88 -8.46 -3.29
C THR A 45 23.85 -7.14 -2.55
N LEU A 46 22.69 -6.59 -2.26
CA LEU A 46 22.51 -5.34 -1.52
C LEU A 46 22.96 -5.53 -0.07
N LYS A 47 23.74 -4.59 0.46
CA LYS A 47 24.33 -4.67 1.81
C LYS A 47 23.65 -3.74 2.80
N GLY A 48 23.06 -2.65 2.32
CA GLY A 48 22.47 -1.60 3.14
C GLY A 48 21.08 -1.94 3.63
N PRO A 49 20.47 -1.07 4.42
CA PRO A 49 19.06 -1.16 4.74
C PRO A 49 18.22 -1.02 3.47
N ILE A 50 17.18 -1.83 3.37
CA ILE A 50 16.32 -1.93 2.18
C ILE A 50 14.91 -1.45 2.51
N LEU A 51 14.36 -0.55 1.68
CA LEU A 51 12.95 -0.21 1.62
C LEU A 51 12.35 -0.81 0.34
N VAL A 52 11.35 -1.67 0.48
CA VAL A 52 10.65 -2.27 -0.66
C VAL A 52 9.41 -1.43 -0.99
N ILE A 53 9.20 -1.12 -2.26
CA ILE A 53 8.07 -0.30 -2.73
C ILE A 53 7.34 -1.06 -3.84
N SER A 54 6.03 -1.16 -3.74
CA SER A 54 5.18 -1.66 -4.82
C SER A 54 3.85 -0.91 -4.85
N HIS A 55 3.16 -0.89 -5.99
CA HIS A 55 1.80 -0.33 -6.01
C HIS A 55 0.82 -1.30 -5.35
N GLN A 56 0.77 -2.56 -5.80
CA GLN A 56 -0.07 -3.58 -5.20
C GLN A 56 0.53 -4.09 -3.89
N PRO A 57 -0.32 -4.46 -2.92
CA PRO A 57 0.15 -4.99 -1.65
C PRO A 57 0.90 -6.31 -1.79
N LEU A 58 1.99 -6.43 -1.06
CA LEU A 58 2.75 -7.68 -0.92
C LEU A 58 2.26 -8.51 0.29
N ALA A 59 1.42 -7.94 1.15
CA ALA A 59 0.77 -8.62 2.27
C ALA A 59 -0.51 -7.89 2.66
N GLY A 60 -1.41 -8.55 3.39
CA GLY A 60 -2.67 -7.97 3.86
C GLY A 60 -3.79 -7.98 2.80
N PRO A 61 -4.79 -7.08 2.92
CA PRO A 61 -5.92 -7.07 2.00
C PRO A 61 -5.52 -6.78 0.55
N TYR A 62 -6.09 -7.55 -0.38
CA TYR A 62 -5.84 -7.44 -1.83
C TYR A 62 -4.36 -7.57 -2.22
N SER A 63 -3.60 -8.36 -1.47
CA SER A 63 -2.24 -8.70 -1.87
C SER A 63 -2.21 -9.41 -3.23
N ILE A 64 -1.07 -9.30 -3.91
CA ILE A 64 -0.83 -10.01 -5.16
C ILE A 64 -1.05 -11.52 -4.98
N ASP A 65 -1.42 -12.21 -6.05
CA ASP A 65 -1.82 -13.63 -6.01
C ASP A 65 -0.69 -14.58 -5.57
N ASN A 66 0.56 -14.23 -5.89
CA ASN A 66 1.75 -14.95 -5.44
C ASN A 66 2.51 -14.24 -4.29
N SER A 67 1.80 -13.52 -3.43
CA SER A 67 2.41 -12.77 -2.31
C SER A 67 3.25 -13.63 -1.37
N GLY A 68 2.90 -14.92 -1.18
CA GLY A 68 3.66 -15.84 -0.35
C GLY A 68 5.10 -16.05 -0.81
N GLU A 69 5.34 -16.12 -2.12
CA GLU A 69 6.68 -16.24 -2.70
C GLU A 69 7.53 -14.99 -2.43
N VAL A 70 6.94 -13.81 -2.65
CA VAL A 70 7.62 -12.53 -2.37
C VAL A 70 7.91 -12.38 -0.89
N GLN A 71 6.95 -12.72 -0.02
CA GLN A 71 7.12 -12.67 1.44
C GLN A 71 8.23 -13.61 1.90
N ALA A 72 8.34 -14.81 1.33
CA ALA A 72 9.42 -15.73 1.63
C ALA A 72 10.79 -15.16 1.26
N LEU A 73 10.92 -14.55 0.07
CA LEU A 73 12.13 -13.89 -0.37
C LEU A 73 12.50 -12.73 0.56
N LEU A 74 11.56 -11.85 0.87
CA LEU A 74 11.82 -10.71 1.77
C LEU A 74 12.21 -11.16 3.18
N ASN A 75 11.53 -12.17 3.73
CA ASN A 75 11.87 -12.72 5.06
C ASN A 75 13.24 -13.39 5.09
N SER A 76 13.76 -13.92 3.97
CA SER A 76 15.12 -14.45 3.90
C SER A 76 16.21 -13.39 4.07
N ALA A 77 15.86 -12.11 3.91
CA ALA A 77 16.72 -10.94 4.07
C ALA A 77 16.16 -9.95 5.12
N ALA A 78 15.42 -10.47 6.11
CA ALA A 78 14.73 -9.65 7.12
C ALA A 78 15.67 -8.88 8.06
N ASP A 79 16.95 -9.21 8.06
CA ASP A 79 18.03 -8.46 8.73
C ASP A 79 18.31 -7.11 8.05
N LYS A 80 18.00 -6.98 6.77
CA LYS A 80 18.23 -5.79 5.93
C LYS A 80 16.96 -5.10 5.49
N VAL A 81 15.85 -5.82 5.30
CA VAL A 81 14.58 -5.25 4.86
C VAL A 81 13.88 -4.57 6.02
N LEU A 82 13.85 -3.25 6.01
CA LEU A 82 13.25 -2.45 7.08
C LEU A 82 11.73 -2.38 6.99
N LEU A 83 11.19 -2.24 5.77
CA LEU A 83 9.77 -2.01 5.52
C LEU A 83 9.43 -2.34 4.06
N ALA A 84 8.23 -2.86 3.83
CA ALA A 84 7.58 -2.84 2.53
C ALA A 84 6.43 -1.82 2.54
N VAL A 85 6.34 -0.99 1.51
CA VAL A 85 5.33 0.09 1.38
C VAL A 85 4.51 -0.13 0.11
N ASN A 86 3.20 0.00 0.23
CA ASN A 86 2.30 -0.09 -0.92
C ASN A 86 1.14 0.91 -0.83
N GLY A 87 0.45 1.09 -1.96
CA GLY A 87 -0.79 1.86 -2.10
C GLY A 87 -1.98 0.95 -2.43
N HIS A 88 -2.66 1.23 -3.54
CA HIS A 88 -3.71 0.44 -4.18
C HIS A 88 -5.01 0.27 -3.38
N THR A 89 -4.95 -0.17 -2.15
CA THR A 89 -6.11 -0.55 -1.33
C THR A 89 -6.91 0.63 -0.79
N HIS A 90 -6.34 1.85 -0.84
CA HIS A 90 -6.95 3.05 -0.27
C HIS A 90 -7.37 2.84 1.19
N ILE A 91 -6.48 2.30 1.99
CA ILE A 91 -6.66 2.08 3.43
C ILE A 91 -5.40 2.51 4.19
N ASP A 92 -5.56 2.84 5.46
CA ASP A 92 -4.48 3.08 6.40
C ASP A 92 -4.27 1.82 7.25
N HIS A 93 -3.35 0.96 6.84
CA HIS A 93 -3.16 -0.35 7.47
C HIS A 93 -1.69 -0.74 7.55
N VAL A 94 -1.35 -1.57 8.52
CA VAL A 94 -0.06 -2.26 8.61
C VAL A 94 -0.32 -3.74 8.79
N ALA A 95 0.16 -4.54 7.85
CA ALA A 95 0.26 -5.99 8.00
C ALA A 95 1.65 -6.36 8.48
N ARG A 96 1.80 -7.50 9.15
CA ARG A 96 3.09 -8.08 9.53
C ARG A 96 3.17 -9.53 9.11
N VAL A 97 4.25 -9.88 8.41
CA VAL A 97 4.52 -11.26 8.03
C VAL A 97 5.97 -11.58 8.39
N GLY A 98 6.16 -12.54 9.27
CA GLY A 98 7.46 -12.82 9.85
C GLY A 98 8.01 -11.58 10.59
N LYS A 99 9.19 -11.13 10.23
CA LYS A 99 9.86 -9.97 10.85
C LYS A 99 9.59 -8.65 10.12
N ILE A 100 8.89 -8.66 8.97
CA ILE A 100 8.73 -7.50 8.11
C ILE A 100 7.35 -6.90 8.29
N SER A 101 7.31 -5.56 8.42
CA SER A 101 6.08 -4.77 8.36
C SER A 101 5.77 -4.36 6.92
N TYR A 102 4.49 -4.35 6.57
CA TYR A 102 3.95 -3.95 5.26
C TYR A 102 2.98 -2.81 5.48
N LEU A 103 3.39 -1.60 5.11
CA LEU A 103 2.61 -0.38 5.29
C LEU A 103 1.76 -0.10 4.05
N HIS A 104 0.44 -0.16 4.21
CA HIS A 104 -0.51 0.33 3.23
C HIS A 104 -0.70 1.82 3.44
N VAL A 105 -0.16 2.63 2.53
CA VAL A 105 -0.36 4.08 2.54
C VAL A 105 -1.71 4.39 1.90
N ASN A 106 -2.54 5.09 2.64
CA ASN A 106 -3.87 5.48 2.14
C ASN A 106 -3.77 6.35 0.88
N SER A 107 -4.81 6.34 0.07
CA SER A 107 -4.91 7.17 -1.13
C SER A 107 -4.77 8.66 -0.80
N ALA A 108 -4.17 9.40 -1.71
CA ALA A 108 -4.04 10.85 -1.57
C ALA A 108 -5.39 11.59 -1.59
N SER A 109 -6.42 11.03 -2.23
CA SER A 109 -7.60 11.82 -2.58
C SER A 109 -8.96 11.15 -2.35
N TYR A 110 -9.07 9.83 -2.24
CA TYR A 110 -10.35 9.15 -2.10
C TYR A 110 -10.24 7.69 -1.66
N LYS A 111 -11.38 7.14 -1.16
CA LYS A 111 -11.65 5.70 -1.11
C LYS A 111 -12.48 5.31 -2.34
N TRP A 112 -12.00 4.32 -3.10
CA TRP A 112 -12.78 3.70 -4.18
C TRP A 112 -13.89 2.82 -3.59
N VAL A 113 -15.14 3.03 -4.05
CA VAL A 113 -16.31 2.26 -3.60
C VAL A 113 -16.98 1.47 -4.72
N GLY A 114 -16.72 1.83 -5.98
CA GLY A 114 -17.20 1.10 -7.15
C GLY A 114 -18.63 1.44 -7.59
N GLY A 115 -19.09 0.76 -8.63
CA GLY A 115 -20.33 1.08 -9.33
C GLY A 115 -21.61 0.86 -8.50
N SER A 116 -21.61 -0.10 -7.59
CA SER A 116 -22.77 -0.38 -6.73
C SER A 116 -23.04 0.70 -5.68
N TYR A 117 -22.03 1.55 -5.38
CA TYR A 117 -22.11 2.58 -4.35
C TYR A 117 -21.88 3.98 -4.91
N ARG A 118 -22.24 4.17 -6.20
CA ARG A 118 -22.14 5.50 -6.84
C ARG A 118 -22.90 6.55 -6.05
N ASN A 119 -22.28 7.72 -5.92
CA ASN A 119 -22.86 8.83 -5.18
C ASN A 119 -22.45 10.18 -5.76
N LYS A 120 -23.18 11.24 -5.38
CA LYS A 120 -22.88 12.61 -5.78
C LYS A 120 -22.25 13.36 -4.61
N SER A 121 -20.93 13.35 -4.53
CA SER A 121 -20.15 14.01 -3.47
C SER A 121 -19.88 15.49 -3.77
N TYR A 122 -19.94 15.91 -5.02
CA TYR A 122 -19.70 17.28 -5.49
C TYR A 122 -20.88 17.82 -6.30
N PRO A 123 -20.91 19.14 -6.61
CA PRO A 123 -21.89 19.73 -7.53
C PRO A 123 -21.86 19.07 -8.91
N ALA A 124 -23.00 19.14 -9.63
CA ALA A 124 -23.19 18.49 -10.93
C ALA A 124 -22.11 18.81 -11.96
N GLY A 125 -21.63 20.07 -11.99
CA GLY A 125 -20.56 20.49 -12.91
C GLY A 125 -19.21 19.77 -12.69
N VAL A 126 -18.92 19.32 -11.46
CA VAL A 126 -17.73 18.51 -11.18
C VAL A 126 -17.93 17.10 -11.70
N HIS A 127 -19.09 16.50 -11.44
CA HIS A 127 -19.41 15.13 -11.88
C HIS A 127 -19.47 15.02 -13.40
N SER A 128 -19.97 16.04 -14.11
CA SER A 128 -19.99 16.05 -15.58
C SER A 128 -18.58 16.09 -16.18
N LYS A 129 -17.66 16.80 -15.54
CA LYS A 129 -16.26 16.91 -15.96
C LYS A 129 -15.42 15.68 -15.55
N PHE A 130 -15.68 15.13 -14.38
CA PHE A 130 -14.90 14.03 -13.78
C PHE A 130 -15.81 12.86 -13.43
N ARG A 131 -16.31 12.17 -14.42
CA ARG A 131 -17.32 11.10 -14.29
C ARG A 131 -16.93 9.95 -13.33
N TRP A 132 -15.64 9.71 -13.09
CA TRP A 132 -15.17 8.67 -12.19
C TRP A 132 -15.29 9.04 -10.71
N VAL A 133 -15.51 10.32 -10.38
CA VAL A 133 -15.68 10.78 -9.00
C VAL A 133 -16.90 10.15 -8.33
N GLU A 134 -17.96 9.83 -9.08
CA GLU A 134 -19.17 9.18 -8.53
C GLU A 134 -18.91 7.76 -7.96
N TYR A 135 -17.78 7.12 -8.30
CA TYR A 135 -17.39 5.80 -7.81
C TYR A 135 -16.51 5.87 -6.54
N THR A 136 -16.39 7.05 -5.95
CA THR A 136 -15.45 7.33 -4.86
C THR A 136 -16.13 8.02 -3.68
N CYS A 137 -15.53 7.87 -2.50
CA CYS A 137 -15.73 8.76 -1.37
C CYS A 137 -14.49 9.64 -1.26
N PRO A 138 -14.55 10.90 -1.74
CA PRO A 138 -13.37 11.76 -1.78
C PRO A 138 -12.97 12.30 -0.40
N TYR A 139 -11.69 12.64 -0.26
CA TYR A 139 -11.16 13.40 0.86
C TYR A 139 -11.13 14.88 0.54
N ARG A 140 -11.41 15.73 1.53
CA ARG A 140 -11.37 17.18 1.37
C ARG A 140 -9.97 17.69 1.12
N ASP A 141 -8.99 17.16 1.86
CA ASP A 141 -7.60 17.55 1.81
C ASP A 141 -6.74 16.37 1.34
N CYS A 142 -5.68 16.66 0.58
CA CYS A 142 -4.77 15.64 0.10
C CYS A 142 -4.05 14.95 1.24
N LEU A 143 -4.04 13.62 1.24
CA LEU A 143 -3.27 12.81 2.17
C LEU A 143 -1.90 12.47 1.59
N PHE A 144 -0.90 12.61 2.41
CA PHE A 144 0.46 12.14 2.17
C PHE A 144 1.14 11.86 3.51
N THR A 145 2.26 11.17 3.48
CA THR A 145 3.06 10.89 4.68
C THR A 145 4.54 11.13 4.43
N THR A 146 5.25 11.40 5.50
CA THR A 146 6.71 11.41 5.52
C THR A 146 7.18 10.22 6.36
N LEU A 147 8.10 9.45 5.83
CA LEU A 147 8.80 8.40 6.56
C LEU A 147 10.15 8.95 7.00
N THR A 148 10.41 8.97 8.30
CA THR A 148 11.75 9.22 8.84
C THR A 148 12.35 7.88 9.23
N ILE A 149 13.46 7.51 8.58
CA ILE A 149 14.08 6.19 8.73
C ILE A 149 15.40 6.36 9.47
N ASP A 150 15.53 5.65 10.59
CA ASP A 150 16.80 5.42 11.29
C ASP A 150 17.31 4.02 10.90
N PRO A 151 18.23 3.94 9.93
CA PRO A 151 18.68 2.65 9.41
C PRO A 151 19.54 1.86 10.41
N VAL A 152 20.13 2.52 11.40
CA VAL A 152 20.98 1.89 12.41
C VAL A 152 20.16 1.10 13.41
N ASN A 153 19.06 1.71 13.87
CA ASN A 153 18.15 1.09 14.85
C ASN A 153 16.95 0.40 14.19
N GLY A 154 16.81 0.50 12.87
CA GLY A 154 15.67 -0.05 12.12
C GLY A 154 14.35 0.65 12.44
N ARG A 155 14.38 1.83 13.06
CA ARG A 155 13.18 2.60 13.44
C ARG A 155 12.67 3.41 12.27
N ILE A 156 11.36 3.39 12.08
CA ILE A 156 10.68 4.17 11.05
C ILE A 156 9.53 4.94 11.70
N ASP A 157 9.61 6.26 11.67
CA ASP A 157 8.55 7.14 12.13
C ASP A 157 7.67 7.55 10.92
N VAL A 158 6.41 7.15 10.94
CA VAL A 158 5.38 7.53 9.96
C VAL A 158 4.68 8.79 10.47
N ARG A 159 4.83 9.91 9.77
CA ARG A 159 4.13 11.15 10.12
C ARG A 159 2.74 11.16 9.47
N GLY A 160 1.71 11.06 10.28
CA GLY A 160 0.32 11.02 9.83
C GLY A 160 -0.22 12.35 9.33
N ARG A 161 -1.38 12.27 8.67
CA ARG A 161 -2.17 13.41 8.21
C ARG A 161 -3.64 13.04 8.23
N GLU A 162 -4.48 14.00 8.58
CA GLU A 162 -5.93 13.84 8.64
C GLU A 162 -6.64 14.70 7.61
N SER A 163 -7.80 14.23 7.17
CA SER A 163 -8.75 14.93 6.31
C SER A 163 -10.18 14.56 6.74
N GLN A 164 -11.16 14.89 5.91
CA GLN A 164 -12.58 14.59 6.11
C GLN A 164 -13.16 14.05 4.80
N TRP A 165 -14.26 13.30 4.91
CA TRP A 165 -15.04 12.91 3.74
C TRP A 165 -15.70 14.14 3.08
N VAL A 166 -15.69 14.16 1.76
CA VAL A 166 -16.57 15.06 0.98
C VAL A 166 -17.84 14.28 0.65
N GLY A 167 -18.94 14.69 1.28
CA GLY A 167 -20.23 13.95 1.17
C GLY A 167 -20.28 12.71 2.06
N LYS A 168 -20.95 11.67 1.59
CA LYS A 168 -21.16 10.45 2.36
C LYS A 168 -19.89 9.61 2.47
N SER A 169 -19.70 9.02 3.64
CA SER A 169 -18.66 8.01 3.86
C SER A 169 -19.05 6.65 3.24
N PRO A 170 -18.10 5.70 3.12
CA PRO A 170 -18.42 4.36 2.62
C PRO A 170 -19.55 3.65 3.39
N SER A 171 -19.54 3.70 4.73
CA SER A 171 -20.60 3.07 5.53
C SER A 171 -21.96 3.73 5.34
N GLN A 172 -22.01 5.05 5.21
CA GLN A 172 -23.25 5.80 4.90
C GLN A 172 -23.80 5.50 3.50
N LEU A 173 -22.99 4.94 2.60
CA LEU A 173 -23.39 4.40 1.30
C LEU A 173 -23.78 2.93 1.36
N GLY A 174 -23.66 2.27 2.51
CA GLY A 174 -23.93 0.84 2.67
C GLY A 174 -22.81 -0.07 2.20
N VAL A 175 -21.58 0.44 2.03
CA VAL A 175 -20.41 -0.41 1.71
C VAL A 175 -20.16 -1.37 2.89
N PRO A 176 -20.19 -2.70 2.67
CA PRO A 176 -20.05 -3.65 3.77
C PRO A 176 -18.63 -3.65 4.33
N ALA A 177 -18.51 -3.75 5.63
CA ALA A 177 -17.24 -3.97 6.29
C ALA A 177 -16.67 -5.34 5.91
N LYS A 178 -15.34 -5.41 5.76
CA LYS A 178 -14.60 -6.65 5.54
C LYS A 178 -13.43 -6.71 6.53
N PRO A 179 -12.84 -7.88 6.78
CA PRO A 179 -11.64 -7.97 7.60
C PRO A 179 -10.55 -7.01 7.12
N ASN A 180 -9.96 -6.25 8.04
CA ASN A 180 -8.96 -5.21 7.77
C ASN A 180 -9.43 -4.09 6.82
N GLN A 181 -10.74 -3.88 6.72
CA GLN A 181 -11.38 -2.82 5.93
C GLN A 181 -12.63 -2.31 6.64
N ILE A 182 -12.47 -1.84 7.85
CA ILE A 182 -13.53 -1.34 8.72
C ILE A 182 -13.45 0.19 8.73
N GLU A 183 -14.59 0.86 8.50
CA GLU A 183 -14.64 2.31 8.61
C GLU A 183 -14.36 2.78 10.04
N GLY A 184 -13.62 3.88 10.18
CA GLY A 184 -13.09 4.37 11.45
C GLY A 184 -11.79 3.68 11.87
N LYS A 185 -11.45 2.53 11.29
CA LYS A 185 -10.19 1.81 11.46
C LYS A 185 -9.32 1.96 10.21
N GLU A 186 -9.33 0.98 9.34
CA GLU A 186 -8.50 0.99 8.11
C GLU A 186 -9.07 1.89 7.03
N ILE A 187 -10.40 1.95 6.89
CA ILE A 187 -11.08 2.88 5.99
C ILE A 187 -11.35 4.17 6.72
N CYS A 188 -10.57 5.19 6.45
CA CYS A 188 -10.67 6.51 7.08
C CYS A 188 -10.02 7.56 6.18
N PRO A 189 -10.44 8.84 6.27
CA PRO A 189 -9.80 9.93 5.54
C PRO A 189 -8.55 10.41 6.27
N LYS A 190 -7.62 9.47 6.60
CA LYS A 190 -6.37 9.79 7.29
C LYS A 190 -5.28 8.76 7.05
N ILE A 191 -4.06 9.18 7.31
CA ILE A 191 -2.90 8.33 7.56
C ILE A 191 -2.50 8.57 9.00
N ARG A 192 -2.46 7.53 9.84
CA ARG A 192 -2.12 7.66 11.25
C ARG A 192 -0.61 7.78 11.46
N SER A 193 -0.20 8.64 12.37
CA SER A 193 1.18 8.65 12.88
C SER A 193 1.44 7.36 13.64
N ARG A 194 2.59 6.75 13.37
CA ARG A 194 3.01 5.51 14.04
C ARG A 194 4.51 5.32 13.96
N GLN A 195 5.04 4.55 14.87
CA GLN A 195 6.40 4.05 14.82
C GLN A 195 6.38 2.59 14.37
N LEU A 196 7.21 2.27 13.38
CA LEU A 196 7.45 0.92 12.89
C LEU A 196 8.93 0.59 13.15
N GLY A 197 9.20 -0.67 13.40
CA GLY A 197 10.56 -1.14 13.66
C GLY A 197 10.60 -2.64 13.78
N PRO A 198 11.76 -3.22 14.03
CA PRO A 198 11.86 -4.62 14.38
C PRO A 198 10.94 -4.89 15.57
N ALA A 199 10.34 -6.10 15.62
CA ALA A 199 9.65 -6.51 16.84
C ALA A 199 10.64 -6.43 17.99
N ASP A 200 10.21 -5.90 19.12
CA ASP A 200 10.98 -5.97 20.35
C ASP A 200 11.56 -7.38 20.48
N LYS A 201 12.89 -7.43 20.68
CA LYS A 201 13.62 -8.68 20.79
C LYS A 201 13.21 -9.42 22.05
#